data_d027d55cfaebac66abe4e3c117290bb7
#
_entry.id   d027d55cfaebac66abe4e3c117290bb7
#
_cell.length_a   1.000
_cell.length_b   1.000
_cell.length_c   1.000
_cell.angle_alpha   90.00
_cell.angle_beta   90.00
_cell.angle_gamma   90.00
#
_symmetry.space_group_name_H-M   'P 1'
#
loop_
_entity.id
_entity.type
_entity.pdbx_description
1 polymer ?
#
loop_
_entity_poly.entity_id
_entity_poly.type
_entity_poly.pdbx_seq_one_letter_code
_entity_poly.pdbx_strand_id
1 'polypeptide(L)'
;YKWDKISIVRPANVYGPYDNFDPENAMVIPSLIHRATSGERPLKVWGDGSPIRDFIHANDVAEGMIKIIEKGFNKPVNLGSGNGVTIKQIATTIAESMPDKCEIIWDTSKPSGDKKRIMNTERAESLGINPAISLKEGIKSTIEWYTQYGNNTKERYNAFTDKLYEKK
;
A
#
# COMPACT_ATOMS: atom_id res chain seq x y z
N TYR A 1 -19.66 -4.38 -26.83
CA TYR A 1 -18.26 -4.30 -26.39
C TYR A 1 -17.57 -5.64 -26.67
N LYS A 2 -16.38 -5.59 -27.30
CA LYS A 2 -15.56 -6.79 -27.50
C LYS A 2 -14.75 -7.02 -26.23
N TRP A 3 -15.20 -7.90 -25.36
CA TRP A 3 -14.56 -8.24 -24.08
C TRP A 3 -13.18 -8.87 -24.21
N ASP A 4 -12.83 -9.37 -25.41
CA ASP A 4 -11.51 -9.88 -25.76
C ASP A 4 -10.38 -8.84 -25.71
N LYS A 5 -10.74 -7.55 -25.68
CA LYS A 5 -9.80 -6.42 -25.58
C LYS A 5 -9.71 -5.79 -24.17
N ILE A 6 -10.33 -6.42 -23.18
CA ILE A 6 -10.36 -5.89 -21.81
C ILE A 6 -9.59 -6.84 -20.91
N SER A 7 -8.62 -6.32 -20.18
CA SER A 7 -7.93 -7.02 -19.09
C SER A 7 -8.40 -6.49 -17.75
N ILE A 8 -8.59 -7.38 -16.80
CA ILE A 8 -9.03 -7.03 -15.45
C ILE A 8 -7.93 -7.37 -14.45
N VAL A 9 -7.50 -6.40 -13.66
CA VAL A 9 -6.57 -6.62 -12.55
C VAL A 9 -7.23 -6.31 -11.21
N ARG A 10 -6.84 -7.07 -10.20
CA ARG A 10 -7.25 -6.88 -8.81
C ARG A 10 -6.00 -6.79 -7.96
N PRO A 11 -5.52 -5.58 -7.65
CA PRO A 11 -4.33 -5.42 -6.82
C PRO A 11 -4.63 -5.72 -5.35
N ALA A 12 -3.61 -6.16 -4.61
CA ALA A 12 -3.58 -6.24 -3.16
C ALA A 12 -3.54 -4.82 -2.55
N ASN A 13 -3.04 -4.66 -1.31
CA ASN A 13 -2.85 -3.32 -0.76
C ASN A 13 -1.67 -2.64 -1.46
N VAL A 14 -1.99 -1.72 -2.35
CA VAL A 14 -1.00 -0.96 -3.11
C VAL A 14 -0.43 0.15 -2.24
N TYR A 15 0.88 0.36 -2.30
CA TYR A 15 1.56 1.47 -1.63
C TYR A 15 2.70 2.00 -2.49
N GLY A 16 3.17 3.21 -2.23
CA GLY A 16 4.29 3.81 -2.96
C GLY A 16 4.22 5.33 -3.05
N PRO A 17 5.09 5.95 -3.85
CA PRO A 17 4.98 7.36 -4.22
C PRO A 17 3.59 7.70 -4.75
N TYR A 18 3.14 8.93 -4.46
CA TYR A 18 1.81 9.45 -4.84
C TYR A 18 0.61 8.74 -4.18
N ASP A 19 0.82 7.93 -3.13
CA ASP A 19 -0.28 7.40 -2.33
C ASP A 19 -1.03 8.51 -1.57
N ASN A 20 -2.14 8.16 -0.93
CA ASN A 20 -2.85 9.08 -0.05
C ASN A 20 -2.23 9.06 1.36
N PHE A 21 -1.59 10.16 1.75
CA PHE A 21 -0.96 10.33 3.05
C PHE A 21 -1.82 11.15 4.03
N ASP A 22 -3.05 11.49 3.66
CA ASP A 22 -3.99 12.19 4.54
C ASP A 22 -4.26 11.36 5.80
N PRO A 23 -3.98 11.89 7.01
CA PRO A 23 -4.13 11.14 8.27
C PRO A 23 -5.52 10.56 8.52
N GLU A 24 -6.56 11.17 7.96
CA GLU A 24 -7.95 10.73 8.15
C GLU A 24 -8.32 9.56 7.25
N ASN A 25 -7.71 9.47 6.06
CA ASN A 25 -8.12 8.54 5.00
C ASN A 25 -7.00 7.62 4.50
N ALA A 26 -5.77 7.81 4.99
CA ALA A 26 -4.62 7.03 4.55
C ALA A 26 -4.71 5.55 4.97
N MET A 27 -4.23 4.66 4.10
CA MET A 27 -3.98 3.26 4.46
C MET A 27 -2.79 3.16 5.42
N VAL A 28 -2.55 1.96 5.98
CA VAL A 28 -1.59 1.76 7.07
C VAL A 28 -0.16 2.22 6.74
N ILE A 29 0.38 1.88 5.56
CA ILE A 29 1.76 2.28 5.19
C ILE A 29 1.89 3.78 5.05
N PRO A 30 1.10 4.48 4.20
CA PRO A 30 1.22 5.94 4.07
C PRO A 30 0.89 6.68 5.37
N SER A 31 -0.07 6.21 6.17
CA SER A 31 -0.38 6.80 7.47
C SER A 31 0.82 6.72 8.44
N LEU A 32 1.45 5.55 8.55
CA LEU A 32 2.61 5.39 9.42
C LEU A 32 3.82 6.19 8.94
N ILE A 33 4.04 6.28 7.62
CA ILE A 33 5.11 7.11 7.04
C ILE A 33 4.85 8.57 7.35
N HIS A 34 3.65 9.09 7.09
CA HIS A 34 3.28 10.47 7.41
C HIS A 34 3.55 10.80 8.88
N ARG A 35 3.06 9.99 9.80
CA ARG A 35 3.18 10.22 11.24
C ARG A 35 4.63 10.14 11.71
N ALA A 36 5.39 9.15 11.23
CA ALA A 36 6.81 8.99 11.57
C ALA A 36 7.67 10.15 11.05
N THR A 37 7.43 10.63 9.83
CA THR A 37 8.14 11.77 9.22
C THR A 37 7.72 13.11 9.84
N SER A 38 6.47 13.22 10.31
CA SER A 38 5.98 14.39 11.05
C SER A 38 6.48 14.45 12.50
N GLY A 39 7.33 13.53 12.93
CA GLY A 39 7.98 13.58 14.24
C GLY A 39 7.18 12.94 15.38
N GLU A 40 6.16 12.11 15.08
CA GLU A 40 5.45 11.40 16.15
C GLU A 40 6.40 10.43 16.87
N ARG A 41 6.61 10.68 18.17
CA ARG A 41 7.49 9.90 19.03
C ARG A 41 6.83 9.72 20.40
N PRO A 42 6.53 8.51 20.85
CA PRO A 42 6.62 7.23 20.13
C PRO A 42 5.55 7.09 19.04
N LEU A 43 5.79 6.25 18.02
CA LEU A 43 4.82 5.95 16.97
C LEU A 43 3.75 5.00 17.51
N LYS A 44 2.54 5.51 17.67
CA LYS A 44 1.42 4.74 18.21
C LYS A 44 0.70 3.95 17.11
N VAL A 45 0.67 2.63 17.21
CA VAL A 45 0.04 1.74 16.22
C VAL A 45 -1.13 0.98 16.85
N TRP A 46 -2.26 0.93 16.15
CA TRP A 46 -3.47 0.26 16.64
C TRP A 46 -3.31 -1.25 16.61
N GLY A 47 -3.90 -1.90 17.63
CA GLY A 47 -3.87 -3.35 17.79
C GLY A 47 -2.54 -3.85 18.35
N ASP A 48 -2.24 -5.12 18.10
CA ASP A 48 -1.04 -5.82 18.58
C ASP A 48 0.01 -6.05 17.46
N GLY A 49 -0.31 -5.60 16.25
CA GLY A 49 0.53 -5.77 15.07
C GLY A 49 0.52 -7.18 14.46
N SER A 50 -0.27 -8.11 14.99
CA SER A 50 -0.34 -9.51 14.50
C SER A 50 -1.06 -9.69 13.14
N PRO A 51 -2.01 -8.84 12.70
CA PRO A 51 -2.68 -9.04 11.42
C PRO A 51 -1.72 -9.11 10.25
N ILE A 52 -1.99 -10.09 9.36
CA ILE A 52 -1.19 -10.33 8.16
C ILE A 52 -1.93 -9.78 6.94
N ARG A 53 -1.23 -8.99 6.13
CA ARG A 53 -1.73 -8.41 4.89
C ARG A 53 -0.75 -8.63 3.74
N ASP A 54 -1.29 -8.61 2.54
CA ASP A 54 -0.51 -8.62 1.31
C ASP A 54 -0.36 -7.17 0.82
N PHE A 55 0.89 -6.75 0.58
CA PHE A 55 1.22 -5.43 0.06
C PHE A 55 2.05 -5.55 -1.21
N ILE A 56 1.79 -4.66 -2.15
CA ILE A 56 2.51 -4.60 -3.42
C ILE A 56 2.85 -3.15 -3.75
N HIS A 57 4.07 -2.91 -4.22
CA HIS A 57 4.49 -1.58 -4.63
C HIS A 57 3.78 -1.13 -5.92
N ALA A 58 3.46 0.15 -6.03
CA ALA A 58 2.73 0.70 -7.18
C ALA A 58 3.41 0.44 -8.52
N ASN A 59 4.75 0.47 -8.57
CA ASN A 59 5.50 0.16 -9.78
C ASN A 59 5.31 -1.30 -10.21
N ASP A 60 5.30 -2.25 -9.27
CA ASP A 60 5.06 -3.67 -9.59
C ASP A 60 3.63 -3.90 -10.12
N VAL A 61 2.65 -3.12 -9.61
CA VAL A 61 1.29 -3.13 -10.16
C VAL A 61 1.29 -2.62 -11.59
N ALA A 62 1.95 -1.49 -11.86
CA ALA A 62 2.04 -0.89 -13.19
C ALA A 62 2.71 -1.84 -14.20
N GLU A 63 3.86 -2.42 -13.84
CA GLU A 63 4.55 -3.42 -14.65
C GLU A 63 3.68 -4.65 -14.91
N GLY A 64 2.98 -5.14 -13.88
CA GLY A 64 2.06 -6.25 -14.01
C GLY A 64 0.91 -5.95 -14.98
N MET A 65 0.34 -4.74 -14.93
CA MET A 65 -0.72 -4.29 -15.85
C MET A 65 -0.22 -4.26 -17.29
N ILE A 66 0.97 -3.70 -17.54
CA ILE A 66 1.58 -3.64 -18.87
C ILE A 66 1.75 -5.06 -19.43
N LYS A 67 2.36 -5.97 -18.67
CA LYS A 67 2.58 -7.36 -19.09
C LYS A 67 1.28 -8.11 -19.39
N ILE A 68 0.21 -7.88 -18.64
CA ILE A 68 -1.10 -8.48 -18.87
C ILE A 68 -1.68 -8.00 -20.21
N ILE A 69 -1.56 -6.70 -20.51
CA ILE A 69 -2.03 -6.10 -21.78
C ILE A 69 -1.22 -6.64 -22.96
N GLU A 70 0.12 -6.66 -22.85
CA GLU A 70 1.01 -7.18 -23.89
C GLU A 70 0.71 -8.66 -24.24
N LYS A 71 0.32 -9.45 -23.24
CA LYS A 71 -0.08 -10.85 -23.42
C LYS A 71 -1.51 -11.02 -23.97
N GLY A 72 -2.28 -9.96 -24.09
CA GLY A 72 -3.70 -10.03 -24.48
C GLY A 72 -4.55 -10.87 -23.54
N PHE A 73 -4.18 -10.96 -22.26
CA PHE A 73 -4.84 -11.84 -21.31
C PHE A 73 -6.13 -11.19 -20.78
N ASN A 74 -7.27 -11.81 -21.00
CA ASN A 74 -8.61 -11.25 -20.76
C ASN A 74 -9.34 -11.80 -19.53
N LYS A 75 -8.70 -12.67 -18.73
CA LYS A 75 -9.29 -13.15 -17.47
C LYS A 75 -8.77 -12.30 -16.29
N PRO A 76 -9.53 -12.18 -15.20
CA PRO A 76 -9.09 -11.43 -14.02
C PRO A 76 -7.78 -11.97 -13.44
N VAL A 77 -6.82 -11.09 -13.16
CA VAL A 77 -5.53 -11.40 -12.55
C VAL A 77 -5.39 -10.64 -11.23
N ASN A 78 -5.04 -11.37 -10.17
CA ASN A 78 -4.67 -10.75 -8.91
C ASN A 78 -3.20 -10.32 -8.97
N LEU A 79 -2.93 -9.07 -8.61
CA LEU A 79 -1.58 -8.53 -8.47
C LEU A 79 -1.31 -8.28 -6.98
N GLY A 80 -0.50 -9.13 -6.38
CA GLY A 80 -0.08 -9.07 -4.99
C GLY A 80 1.34 -9.59 -4.86
N SER A 81 1.92 -9.50 -3.67
CA SER A 81 3.20 -10.12 -3.39
C SER A 81 3.08 -11.64 -3.22
N GLY A 82 1.87 -12.14 -2.94
CA GLY A 82 1.65 -13.53 -2.54
C GLY A 82 2.25 -13.86 -1.14
N ASN A 83 3.03 -12.94 -0.60
CA ASN A 83 3.70 -13.05 0.70
C ASN A 83 3.01 -12.14 1.71
N GLY A 84 2.41 -12.72 2.73
CA GLY A 84 1.82 -11.94 3.80
C GLY A 84 2.88 -11.39 4.75
N VAL A 85 2.71 -10.12 5.13
CA VAL A 85 3.54 -9.47 6.17
C VAL A 85 2.64 -8.98 7.30
N THR A 86 3.15 -9.03 8.53
CA THR A 86 2.44 -8.53 9.70
C THR A 86 2.48 -7.00 9.74
N ILE A 87 1.47 -6.38 10.34
CA ILE A 87 1.50 -4.94 10.61
C ILE A 87 2.69 -4.57 11.48
N LYS A 88 3.12 -5.50 12.36
CA LYS A 88 4.33 -5.32 13.16
C LYS A 88 5.58 -5.18 12.30
N GLN A 89 5.77 -6.06 11.30
CA GLN A 89 6.90 -5.96 10.36
C GLN A 89 6.91 -4.64 9.61
N ILE A 90 5.73 -4.17 9.16
CA ILE A 90 5.60 -2.87 8.46
C ILE A 90 6.02 -1.73 9.38
N ALA A 91 5.42 -1.64 10.58
CA ALA A 91 5.70 -0.56 11.52
C ALA A 91 7.18 -0.54 11.92
N THR A 92 7.77 -1.73 12.17
CA THR A 92 9.20 -1.86 12.49
C THR A 92 10.07 -1.40 11.32
N THR A 93 9.77 -1.82 10.09
CA THR A 93 10.52 -1.40 8.89
C THR A 93 10.48 0.12 8.70
N ILE A 94 9.31 0.74 8.91
CA ILE A 94 9.17 2.20 8.83
C ILE A 94 9.98 2.87 9.94
N ALA A 95 9.83 2.44 11.19
CA ALA A 95 10.52 3.03 12.34
C ALA A 95 12.05 2.93 12.22
N GLU A 96 12.57 1.80 11.73
CA GLU A 96 14.00 1.57 11.48
C GLU A 96 14.54 2.39 10.28
N SER A 97 13.67 2.81 9.37
CA SER A 97 14.02 3.62 8.21
C SER A 97 14.08 5.12 8.52
N MET A 98 13.66 5.53 9.71
CA MET A 98 13.77 6.95 10.13
C MET A 98 15.20 7.28 10.54
N PRO A 99 15.67 8.53 10.27
CA PRO A 99 16.98 9.00 10.73
C PRO A 99 17.15 8.87 12.25
N ASP A 100 16.11 9.23 12.99
CA ASP A 100 16.05 9.06 14.44
C ASP A 100 15.20 7.82 14.76
N LYS A 101 15.76 6.90 15.54
CA LYS A 101 15.05 5.70 15.97
C LYS A 101 13.70 6.06 16.58
N CYS A 102 12.65 5.43 16.06
CA CYS A 102 11.29 5.65 16.51
C CYS A 102 10.84 4.43 17.32
N GLU A 103 10.55 4.64 18.61
CA GLU A 103 9.91 3.62 19.44
C GLU A 103 8.46 3.41 19.00
N ILE A 104 7.99 2.17 19.03
CA ILE A 104 6.62 1.80 18.65
C ILE A 104 5.83 1.44 19.91
N ILE A 105 4.67 2.06 20.09
CA ILE A 105 3.70 1.69 21.12
C ILE A 105 2.45 1.09 20.47
N TRP A 106 2.05 -0.10 20.94
CA TRP A 106 0.89 -0.82 20.48
C TRP A 106 -0.35 -0.47 21.31
N ASP A 107 -1.37 0.07 20.65
CA ASP A 107 -2.66 0.39 21.28
C ASP A 107 -3.64 -0.79 21.13
N THR A 108 -3.54 -1.73 22.03
CA THR A 108 -4.39 -2.95 22.03
C THR A 108 -5.86 -2.67 22.41
N SER A 109 -6.19 -1.44 22.82
CA SER A 109 -7.59 -1.06 23.04
C SER A 109 -8.36 -0.87 21.72
N LYS A 110 -7.64 -0.76 20.59
CA LYS A 110 -8.21 -0.63 19.25
C LYS A 110 -8.27 -1.98 18.55
N PRO A 111 -9.28 -2.21 17.68
CA PRO A 111 -9.44 -3.48 16.98
C PRO A 111 -8.27 -3.75 16.02
N SER A 112 -7.83 -5.00 15.96
CA SER A 112 -6.75 -5.43 15.06
C SER A 112 -7.23 -5.76 13.63
N GLY A 113 -8.53 -5.87 13.40
CA GLY A 113 -9.11 -6.30 12.10
C GLY A 113 -8.91 -7.80 11.81
N ASP A 114 -9.11 -8.22 10.56
CA ASP A 114 -9.00 -9.63 10.13
C ASP A 114 -7.61 -10.19 10.40
N LYS A 115 -7.53 -11.44 10.86
CA LYS A 115 -6.26 -12.09 11.21
C LYS A 115 -5.30 -12.21 10.02
N LYS A 116 -5.81 -12.60 8.84
CA LYS A 116 -4.99 -12.83 7.65
C LYS A 116 -5.77 -12.55 6.37
N ARG A 117 -5.16 -11.79 5.46
CA ARG A 117 -5.68 -11.54 4.11
C ARG A 117 -4.52 -11.47 3.14
N ILE A 118 -4.38 -12.50 2.28
CA ILE A 118 -3.33 -12.63 1.26
C ILE A 118 -3.99 -12.94 -0.07
N MET A 119 -3.50 -12.39 -1.16
CA MET A 119 -3.98 -12.67 -2.51
C MET A 119 -3.43 -14.02 -3.01
N ASN A 120 -4.25 -14.78 -3.74
CA ASN A 120 -3.73 -15.87 -4.55
C ASN A 120 -3.17 -15.29 -5.85
N THR A 121 -1.88 -15.47 -6.09
CA THR A 121 -1.10 -14.90 -7.20
C THR A 121 -0.73 -15.92 -8.27
N GLU A 122 -1.12 -17.20 -8.15
CA GLU A 122 -0.75 -18.28 -9.06
C GLU A 122 -0.97 -17.94 -10.55
N ARG A 123 -2.06 -17.21 -10.86
CA ARG A 123 -2.35 -16.79 -12.23
C ARG A 123 -1.35 -15.74 -12.72
N ALA A 124 -0.96 -14.78 -11.91
CA ALA A 124 0.07 -13.80 -12.26
C ALA A 124 1.41 -14.50 -12.48
N GLU A 125 1.78 -15.40 -11.57
CA GLU A 125 3.01 -16.19 -11.65
C GLU A 125 3.05 -17.06 -12.92
N SER A 126 1.94 -17.71 -13.29
CA SER A 126 1.84 -18.49 -14.52
C SER A 126 1.99 -17.64 -15.79
N LEU A 127 1.78 -16.33 -15.69
CA LEU A 127 2.01 -15.35 -16.74
C LEU A 127 3.43 -14.74 -16.69
N GLY A 128 4.29 -15.19 -15.78
CA GLY A 128 5.62 -14.62 -15.56
C GLY A 128 5.59 -13.23 -14.95
N ILE A 129 4.53 -12.92 -14.17
CA ILE A 129 4.37 -11.64 -13.50
C ILE A 129 4.65 -11.84 -12.01
N ASN A 130 5.81 -11.39 -11.57
CA ASN A 130 6.26 -11.46 -10.18
C ASN A 130 6.66 -10.06 -9.70
N PRO A 131 6.27 -9.63 -8.50
CA PRO A 131 6.75 -8.40 -7.91
C PRO A 131 8.28 -8.44 -7.75
N ALA A 132 8.95 -7.35 -8.08
CA ALA A 132 10.41 -7.22 -8.01
C ALA A 132 10.87 -6.39 -6.80
N ILE A 133 10.00 -5.51 -6.29
CA ILE A 133 10.34 -4.57 -5.22
C ILE A 133 10.05 -5.21 -3.86
N SER A 134 11.08 -5.39 -3.05
CA SER A 134 10.90 -5.87 -1.68
C SER A 134 10.17 -4.84 -0.81
N LEU A 135 9.50 -5.31 0.25
CA LEU A 135 8.81 -4.42 1.20
C LEU A 135 9.75 -3.34 1.76
N LYS A 136 10.98 -3.71 2.10
CA LYS A 136 11.97 -2.79 2.67
C LYS A 136 12.37 -1.70 1.67
N GLU A 137 12.68 -2.09 0.44
CA GLU A 137 13.05 -1.14 -0.63
C GLU A 137 11.87 -0.22 -0.97
N GLY A 138 10.67 -0.78 -1.10
CA GLY A 138 9.47 -0.01 -1.39
C GLY A 138 9.10 0.98 -0.28
N ILE A 139 9.21 0.59 0.99
CA ILE A 139 9.00 1.50 2.12
C ILE A 139 10.06 2.61 2.09
N LYS A 140 11.34 2.27 1.91
CA LYS A 140 12.42 3.24 1.87
C LYS A 140 12.21 4.27 0.76
N SER A 141 11.96 3.84 -0.46
CA SER A 141 11.70 4.74 -1.60
C SER A 141 10.46 5.62 -1.39
N THR A 142 9.43 5.09 -0.74
CA THR A 142 8.22 5.84 -0.41
C THR A 142 8.50 6.92 0.64
N ILE A 143 9.31 6.62 1.67
CA ILE A 143 9.73 7.59 2.68
C ILE A 143 10.57 8.70 2.04
N GLU A 144 11.56 8.35 1.21
CA GLU A 144 12.41 9.31 0.51
C GLU A 144 11.56 10.25 -0.35
N TRP A 145 10.64 9.69 -1.14
CA TRP A 145 9.72 10.48 -1.95
C TRP A 145 8.84 11.39 -1.09
N TYR A 146 8.24 10.85 -0.01
CA TYR A 146 7.35 11.62 0.86
C TYR A 146 8.09 12.76 1.58
N THR A 147 9.31 12.52 2.04
CA THR A 147 10.15 13.56 2.68
C THR A 147 10.46 14.71 1.72
N GLN A 148 10.66 14.40 0.44
CA GLN A 148 10.98 15.41 -0.57
C GLN A 148 9.75 16.15 -1.10
N TYR A 149 8.63 15.46 -1.27
CA TYR A 149 7.47 15.98 -2.02
C TYR A 149 6.16 16.01 -1.21
N GLY A 150 6.10 15.35 -0.06
CA GLY A 150 4.86 15.14 0.70
C GLY A 150 4.15 16.43 1.11
N ASN A 151 4.90 17.48 1.44
CA ASN A 151 4.33 18.78 1.81
C ASN A 151 3.66 19.53 0.63
N ASN A 152 3.88 19.09 -0.60
CA ASN A 152 3.32 19.68 -1.81
C ASN A 152 2.19 18.82 -2.42
N THR A 153 1.84 17.70 -1.78
CA THR A 153 0.71 16.90 -2.25
C THR A 153 -0.58 17.63 -1.91
N LYS A 154 -1.30 18.09 -2.96
CA LYS A 154 -2.65 18.63 -2.79
C LYS A 154 -3.52 17.55 -2.17
N GLU A 155 -4.43 17.95 -1.28
CA GLU A 155 -5.50 17.07 -0.81
C GLU A 155 -6.11 16.33 -1.99
N ARG A 156 -6.08 15.00 -1.94
CA ARG A 156 -6.72 14.20 -2.99
C ARG A 156 -8.23 14.32 -2.84
N TYR A 157 -8.89 14.60 -3.95
CA TYR A 157 -10.34 14.52 -4.02
C TYR A 157 -10.81 13.15 -3.53
N ASN A 158 -11.67 13.17 -2.52
CA ASN A 158 -12.33 11.97 -2.01
C ASN A 158 -13.77 11.95 -2.51
N ALA A 159 -14.06 11.07 -3.47
CA ALA A 159 -15.38 10.95 -4.09
C ALA A 159 -16.52 10.64 -3.09
N PHE A 160 -16.20 10.17 -1.88
CA PHE A 160 -17.16 9.82 -0.86
C PHE A 160 -17.40 10.91 0.18
N THR A 161 -16.47 11.83 0.36
CA THR A 161 -16.54 12.88 1.39
C THR A 161 -16.57 14.28 0.85
N ASP A 162 -16.04 14.52 -0.37
CA ASP A 162 -15.98 15.84 -0.95
C ASP A 162 -17.29 16.23 -1.62
N LYS A 163 -17.95 17.24 -1.08
CA LYS A 163 -19.27 17.75 -1.53
C LYS A 163 -19.27 18.45 -2.89
N LEU A 164 -18.16 18.45 -3.63
CA LEU A 164 -18.02 19.18 -4.90
C LEU A 164 -18.95 18.67 -6.03
N TYR A 165 -19.59 17.51 -5.89
CA TYR A 165 -20.49 16.92 -6.90
C TYR A 165 -21.96 16.88 -6.51
N GLU A 166 -22.36 17.43 -5.37
CA GLU A 166 -23.80 17.54 -5.02
C GLU A 166 -24.54 18.66 -5.78
N LYS A 167 -23.85 19.37 -6.70
CA LYS A 167 -24.45 20.44 -7.53
C LYS A 167 -24.21 20.18 -9.00
N LYS A 168 -24.94 19.23 -9.57
CA LYS A 168 -25.38 19.29 -10.99
C LYS A 168 -26.63 18.44 -11.18
#